data_afd25f18690113243e5e4117d6513b84
#
_entry.id   afd25f18690113243e5e4117d6513b84
#
_cell.length_a   1.000
_cell.length_b   1.000
_cell.length_c   1.000
_cell.angle_alpha   90.00
_cell.angle_beta   90.00
_cell.angle_gamma   90.00
#
_symmetry.space_group_name_H-M   'P 1'
#
loop_
_entity.id
_entity.type
_entity.pdbx_description
1 polymer ?
#
loop_
_entity_poly.entity_id
_entity_poly.type
_entity_poly.pdbx_seq_one_letter_code
_entity_poly.pdbx_strand_id
1 'polypeptide(L)'
;SLITAMKISQADEVYNLAAQSFVATSWDTPCTTADIDAIGVTNMLEAIRTVKPECRFYQASTSEMFGKVQAIPQTEDTPFYPRSPYGVAKLYGHWITKNYRESYDMYACSGILFNHESERRGLEFVTRKITHAVARIKLGVQDYVELGNLDAKRDWGHSKDYVRAMWLLLQQDKPDDYVIATNETRTVREFAQTAFAAAGI
;
A
#
# COMPACT_ATOMS: atom_id res chain seq x y z
N SER A 1 4.50 -11.68 -21.41
CA SER A 1 3.27 -10.97 -21.03
C SER A 1 2.66 -11.56 -19.76
N LEU A 2 1.74 -10.86 -19.11
CA LEU A 2 1.01 -11.36 -17.92
C LEU A 2 0.21 -12.63 -18.25
N ILE A 3 -0.41 -12.69 -19.43
CA ILE A 3 -1.09 -13.90 -19.92
C ILE A 3 -0.13 -15.10 -19.98
N THR A 4 1.08 -14.90 -20.46
CA THR A 4 2.10 -15.96 -20.50
C THR A 4 2.48 -16.41 -19.10
N ALA A 5 2.69 -15.46 -18.16
CA ALA A 5 2.99 -15.78 -16.78
C ALA A 5 1.85 -16.59 -16.12
N MET A 6 0.60 -16.19 -16.30
CA MET A 6 -0.56 -16.90 -15.79
C MET A 6 -0.69 -18.33 -16.37
N LYS A 7 -0.45 -18.49 -17.69
CA LYS A 7 -0.46 -19.80 -18.34
C LYS A 7 0.62 -20.76 -17.80
N ILE A 8 1.80 -20.23 -17.47
CA ILE A 8 2.91 -21.02 -16.95
C ILE A 8 2.71 -21.35 -15.47
N SER A 9 2.34 -20.36 -14.65
CA SER A 9 2.21 -20.55 -13.21
C SER A 9 0.99 -21.34 -12.79
N GLN A 10 -0.13 -21.21 -13.54
CA GLN A 10 -1.44 -21.74 -13.14
C GLN A 10 -1.81 -21.37 -11.69
N ALA A 11 -1.44 -20.16 -11.27
CA ALA A 11 -1.56 -19.71 -9.90
C ALA A 11 -3.02 -19.78 -9.39
N ASP A 12 -3.22 -20.26 -8.16
CA ASP A 12 -4.50 -20.26 -7.48
C ASP A 12 -4.80 -18.94 -6.80
N GLU A 13 -3.73 -18.21 -6.44
CA GLU A 13 -3.79 -16.90 -5.81
C GLU A 13 -2.80 -15.94 -6.47
N VAL A 14 -3.22 -14.70 -6.70
CA VAL A 14 -2.38 -13.62 -7.20
C VAL A 14 -2.46 -12.44 -6.26
N TYR A 15 -1.30 -12.00 -5.76
CA TYR A 15 -1.13 -10.81 -4.92
C TYR A 15 -0.47 -9.71 -5.74
N ASN A 16 -1.28 -8.74 -6.18
CA ASN A 16 -0.78 -7.61 -6.96
C ASN A 16 -0.26 -6.51 -6.03
N LEU A 17 1.05 -6.49 -5.83
CA LEU A 17 1.78 -5.48 -5.07
C LEU A 17 2.59 -4.56 -6.00
N ALA A 18 2.54 -4.78 -7.31
CA ALA A 18 3.26 -3.99 -8.29
C ALA A 18 2.75 -2.55 -8.31
N ALA A 19 3.63 -1.61 -8.02
CA ALA A 19 3.30 -0.18 -8.00
C ALA A 19 4.55 0.70 -8.06
N GLN A 20 4.40 1.91 -8.60
CA GLN A 20 5.25 3.05 -8.26
C GLN A 20 4.72 3.61 -6.93
N SER A 21 5.29 3.20 -5.78
CA SER A 21 4.69 3.38 -4.45
C SER A 21 5.16 4.63 -3.69
N PHE A 22 6.13 5.37 -4.21
CA PHE A 22 6.61 6.59 -3.57
C PHE A 22 5.78 7.80 -4.02
N VAL A 23 4.93 8.31 -3.14
CA VAL A 23 3.96 9.38 -3.44
C VAL A 23 4.61 10.61 -4.07
N ALA A 24 5.77 11.05 -3.57
CA ALA A 24 6.44 12.24 -4.10
C ALA A 24 6.81 12.08 -5.58
N THR A 25 7.38 10.95 -5.98
CA THR A 25 7.74 10.68 -7.39
C THR A 25 6.53 10.68 -8.32
N SER A 26 5.32 10.40 -7.83
CA SER A 26 4.12 10.42 -8.68
C SER A 26 3.81 11.80 -9.27
N TRP A 27 4.31 12.89 -8.66
CA TRP A 27 4.19 14.24 -9.19
C TRP A 27 5.13 14.49 -10.38
N ASP A 28 6.31 13.87 -10.33
CA ASP A 28 7.31 13.99 -11.40
C ASP A 28 7.02 13.04 -12.58
N THR A 29 6.38 11.89 -12.28
CA THR A 29 6.12 10.82 -13.26
C THR A 29 4.65 10.36 -13.24
N PRO A 30 3.66 11.27 -13.43
CA PRO A 30 2.25 10.91 -13.26
C PRO A 30 1.77 9.88 -14.31
N CYS A 31 2.24 9.97 -15.55
CA CYS A 31 1.87 9.01 -16.60
C CYS A 31 2.39 7.60 -16.29
N THR A 32 3.67 7.47 -15.92
CA THR A 32 4.25 6.18 -15.54
C THR A 32 3.55 5.59 -14.32
N THR A 33 3.21 6.44 -13.34
CA THR A 33 2.43 6.04 -12.16
C THR A 33 1.05 5.50 -12.57
N ALA A 34 0.35 6.18 -13.48
CA ALA A 34 -0.94 5.74 -13.99
C ALA A 34 -0.84 4.41 -14.76
N ASP A 35 0.16 4.27 -15.64
CA ASP A 35 0.37 3.04 -16.41
C ASP A 35 0.61 1.82 -15.50
N ILE A 36 1.40 1.99 -14.46
CA ILE A 36 1.74 0.89 -13.53
C ILE A 36 0.59 0.65 -12.54
N ASP A 37 0.16 1.69 -11.82
CA ASP A 37 -0.70 1.57 -10.64
C ASP A 37 -2.19 1.49 -10.99
N ALA A 38 -2.58 1.94 -12.19
CA ALA A 38 -3.96 1.87 -12.69
C ALA A 38 -4.09 0.85 -13.82
N ILE A 39 -3.51 1.10 -14.99
CA ILE A 39 -3.67 0.22 -16.16
C ILE A 39 -3.05 -1.16 -15.91
N GLY A 40 -1.95 -1.22 -15.16
CA GLY A 40 -1.32 -2.49 -14.75
C GLY A 40 -2.29 -3.42 -14.01
N VAL A 41 -3.19 -2.86 -13.17
CA VAL A 41 -4.22 -3.66 -12.46
C VAL A 41 -5.21 -4.26 -13.46
N THR A 42 -5.72 -3.47 -14.41
CA THR A 42 -6.61 -3.96 -15.46
C THR A 42 -5.95 -5.07 -16.28
N ASN A 43 -4.69 -4.90 -16.65
CA ASN A 43 -3.92 -5.90 -17.40
C ASN A 43 -3.79 -7.22 -16.63
N MET A 44 -3.63 -7.16 -15.29
CA MET A 44 -3.56 -8.37 -14.45
C MET A 44 -4.92 -9.05 -14.36
N LEU A 45 -5.99 -8.29 -14.12
CA LEU A 45 -7.36 -8.81 -14.06
C LEU A 45 -7.76 -9.47 -15.38
N GLU A 46 -7.46 -8.87 -16.54
CA GLU A 46 -7.69 -9.44 -17.86
C GLU A 46 -6.89 -10.73 -18.10
N ALA A 47 -5.64 -10.78 -17.62
CA ALA A 47 -4.83 -11.99 -17.73
C ALA A 47 -5.42 -13.14 -16.91
N ILE A 48 -5.89 -12.86 -15.68
CA ILE A 48 -6.55 -13.83 -14.82
C ILE A 48 -7.86 -14.29 -15.45
N ARG A 49 -8.74 -13.36 -15.83
CA ARG A 49 -10.04 -13.64 -16.45
C ARG A 49 -9.91 -14.52 -17.70
N THR A 50 -8.86 -14.28 -18.50
CA THR A 50 -8.61 -15.01 -19.75
C THR A 50 -8.05 -16.41 -19.53
N VAL A 51 -7.22 -16.62 -18.50
CA VAL A 51 -6.44 -17.87 -18.34
C VAL A 51 -7.01 -18.76 -17.25
N LYS A 52 -7.41 -18.18 -16.10
CA LYS A 52 -7.84 -18.91 -14.92
C LYS A 52 -8.80 -18.04 -14.10
N PRO A 53 -10.06 -17.86 -14.53
CA PRO A 53 -11.02 -16.95 -13.89
C PRO A 53 -11.34 -17.30 -12.43
N GLU A 54 -11.14 -18.55 -12.02
CA GLU A 54 -11.30 -19.02 -10.63
C GLU A 54 -10.14 -18.64 -9.71
N CYS A 55 -9.04 -18.07 -10.24
CA CYS A 55 -7.90 -17.59 -9.45
C CYS A 55 -8.32 -16.45 -8.52
N ARG A 56 -7.96 -16.54 -7.24
CA ARG A 56 -8.24 -15.50 -6.26
C ARG A 56 -7.24 -14.35 -6.40
N PHE A 57 -7.76 -13.14 -6.53
CA PHE A 57 -6.96 -11.95 -6.78
C PHE A 57 -7.01 -10.98 -5.61
N TYR A 58 -5.83 -10.58 -5.12
CA TYR A 58 -5.66 -9.51 -4.13
C TYR A 58 -5.04 -8.28 -4.79
N GLN A 59 -5.71 -7.12 -4.64
CA GLN A 59 -5.20 -5.81 -5.01
C GLN A 59 -4.71 -5.06 -3.79
N ALA A 60 -3.44 -4.67 -3.77
CA ALA A 60 -2.92 -3.73 -2.79
C ALA A 60 -3.46 -2.31 -3.08
N SER A 61 -4.52 -1.93 -2.39
CA SER A 61 -5.01 -0.56 -2.31
C SER A 61 -4.31 0.20 -1.19
N THR A 62 -4.66 1.45 -0.94
CA THR A 62 -3.92 2.33 -0.02
C THR A 62 -4.83 3.32 0.70
N SER A 63 -4.49 3.68 1.92
CA SER A 63 -5.13 4.78 2.66
C SER A 63 -4.95 6.15 1.99
N GLU A 64 -3.98 6.31 1.07
CA GLU A 64 -3.80 7.53 0.27
C GLU A 64 -5.00 7.83 -0.65
N MET A 65 -5.89 6.85 -0.89
CA MET A 65 -7.17 7.06 -1.58
C MET A 65 -8.11 7.95 -0.77
N PHE A 66 -8.06 7.88 0.57
CA PHE A 66 -8.85 8.78 1.43
C PHE A 66 -8.41 10.24 1.33
N GLY A 67 -7.12 10.51 1.15
CA GLY A 67 -6.52 11.81 0.86
C GLY A 67 -7.01 12.93 1.78
N LYS A 68 -7.91 13.80 1.29
CA LYS A 68 -8.64 14.78 2.13
C LYS A 68 -9.74 14.05 2.89
N VAL A 69 -9.38 13.54 4.06
CA VAL A 69 -10.21 12.66 4.89
C VAL A 69 -11.62 13.25 5.11
N GLN A 70 -12.66 12.46 4.81
CA GLN A 70 -14.07 12.86 4.91
C GLN A 70 -14.74 12.38 6.21
N ALA A 71 -14.16 11.36 6.87
CA ALA A 71 -14.63 10.83 8.15
C ALA A 71 -13.48 10.26 8.98
N ILE A 72 -13.64 10.22 10.30
CA ILE A 72 -12.68 9.61 11.25
C ILE A 72 -13.49 8.77 12.25
N PRO A 73 -13.15 7.48 12.44
CA PRO A 73 -12.15 6.71 11.68
C PRO A 73 -12.57 6.48 10.22
N GLN A 74 -11.60 6.16 9.34
CA GLN A 74 -11.89 5.75 7.98
C GLN A 74 -12.33 4.27 7.98
N THR A 75 -13.38 3.99 7.21
CA THR A 75 -13.93 2.66 6.99
C THR A 75 -14.03 2.39 5.49
N GLU A 76 -14.46 1.20 5.10
CA GLU A 76 -14.70 0.81 3.72
C GLU A 76 -15.74 1.69 3.02
N ASP A 77 -16.68 2.28 3.78
CA ASP A 77 -17.73 3.18 3.28
C ASP A 77 -17.31 4.67 3.27
N THR A 78 -16.11 4.99 3.79
CA THR A 78 -15.64 6.38 3.81
C THR A 78 -15.37 6.87 2.38
N PRO A 79 -15.96 8.00 1.94
CA PRO A 79 -15.72 8.54 0.61
C PRO A 79 -14.24 8.84 0.36
N PHE A 80 -13.76 8.43 -0.81
CA PHE A 80 -12.39 8.70 -1.26
C PHE A 80 -12.24 10.12 -1.80
N TYR A 81 -11.11 10.77 -1.48
CA TYR A 81 -10.74 12.09 -2.01
C TYR A 81 -9.22 12.17 -2.18
N PRO A 82 -8.63 11.42 -3.13
CA PRO A 82 -7.17 11.35 -3.29
C PRO A 82 -6.55 12.72 -3.56
N ARG A 83 -5.33 12.93 -3.08
CA ARG A 83 -4.62 14.21 -3.16
C ARG A 83 -3.26 14.10 -3.87
N SER A 84 -3.01 12.99 -4.57
CA SER A 84 -1.80 12.78 -5.36
C SER A 84 -2.10 11.95 -6.61
N PRO A 85 -1.28 12.04 -7.68
CA PRO A 85 -1.39 11.14 -8.83
C PRO A 85 -1.34 9.67 -8.44
N TYR A 86 -0.50 9.30 -7.46
CA TYR A 86 -0.45 7.97 -6.86
C TYR A 86 -1.81 7.56 -6.28
N GLY A 87 -2.39 8.40 -5.41
CA GLY A 87 -3.70 8.11 -4.80
C GLY A 87 -4.81 7.95 -5.84
N VAL A 88 -4.80 8.77 -6.90
CA VAL A 88 -5.77 8.67 -8.01
C VAL A 88 -5.60 7.36 -8.78
N ALA A 89 -4.37 6.99 -9.13
CA ALA A 89 -4.07 5.74 -9.84
C ALA A 89 -4.47 4.51 -9.01
N LYS A 90 -4.17 4.50 -7.71
CA LYS A 90 -4.58 3.44 -6.78
C LYS A 90 -6.10 3.36 -6.61
N LEU A 91 -6.80 4.52 -6.63
CA LEU A 91 -8.25 4.57 -6.60
C LEU A 91 -8.87 3.93 -7.86
N TYR A 92 -8.30 4.18 -9.04
CA TYR A 92 -8.70 3.45 -10.24
C TYR A 92 -8.52 1.94 -10.05
N GLY A 93 -7.34 1.50 -9.56
CA GLY A 93 -7.05 0.10 -9.32
C GLY A 93 -8.04 -0.57 -8.35
N HIS A 94 -8.45 0.15 -7.30
CA HIS A 94 -9.47 -0.28 -6.36
C HIS A 94 -10.84 -0.47 -7.04
N TRP A 95 -11.31 0.54 -7.76
CA TRP A 95 -12.62 0.48 -8.42
C TRP A 95 -12.67 -0.52 -9.56
N ILE A 96 -11.63 -0.68 -10.36
CA ILE A 96 -11.61 -1.67 -11.43
C ILE A 96 -11.60 -3.10 -10.85
N THR A 97 -10.95 -3.33 -9.71
CA THR A 97 -10.99 -4.62 -9.00
C THR A 97 -12.41 -4.95 -8.56
N LYS A 98 -13.11 -3.99 -7.94
CA LYS A 98 -14.52 -4.14 -7.56
C LYS A 98 -15.42 -4.37 -8.77
N ASN A 99 -15.21 -3.62 -9.85
CA ASN A 99 -15.95 -3.77 -11.09
C ASN A 99 -15.83 -5.20 -11.68
N TYR A 100 -14.61 -5.76 -11.70
CA TYR A 100 -14.39 -7.12 -12.20
C TYR A 100 -15.00 -8.18 -11.29
N ARG A 101 -14.98 -7.99 -9.98
CA ARG A 101 -15.69 -8.83 -9.02
C ARG A 101 -17.19 -8.88 -9.33
N GLU A 102 -17.83 -7.72 -9.53
CA GLU A 102 -19.27 -7.61 -9.73
C GLU A 102 -19.70 -7.98 -11.15
N SER A 103 -18.91 -7.68 -12.17
CA SER A 103 -19.29 -7.88 -13.59
C SER A 103 -18.95 -9.26 -14.12
N TYR A 104 -17.92 -9.91 -13.61
CA TYR A 104 -17.41 -11.20 -14.10
C TYR A 104 -17.41 -12.30 -13.05
N ASP A 105 -17.99 -12.06 -11.88
CA ASP A 105 -18.03 -12.99 -10.75
C ASP A 105 -16.63 -13.51 -10.34
N MET A 106 -15.61 -12.65 -10.48
CA MET A 106 -14.25 -13.00 -10.11
C MET A 106 -14.06 -12.87 -8.61
N TYR A 107 -13.30 -13.79 -8.00
CA TYR A 107 -12.87 -13.63 -6.63
C TYR A 107 -11.75 -12.58 -6.56
N ALA A 108 -12.12 -11.31 -6.39
CA ALA A 108 -11.20 -10.19 -6.36
C ALA A 108 -11.44 -9.29 -5.14
N CYS A 109 -10.41 -9.11 -4.31
CA CYS A 109 -10.43 -8.34 -3.07
C CYS A 109 -9.48 -7.17 -3.12
N SER A 110 -9.81 -6.07 -2.43
CA SER A 110 -8.86 -4.98 -2.20
C SER A 110 -8.57 -4.82 -0.70
N GLY A 111 -7.28 -4.77 -0.34
CA GLY A 111 -6.87 -4.33 0.99
C GLY A 111 -6.53 -2.85 0.99
N ILE A 112 -7.30 -2.02 1.70
CA ILE A 112 -7.03 -0.59 1.88
C ILE A 112 -6.03 -0.44 3.02
N LEU A 113 -4.75 -0.51 2.66
CA LEU A 113 -3.66 -0.58 3.63
C LEU A 113 -3.27 0.80 4.14
N PHE A 114 -3.19 0.92 5.47
CA PHE A 114 -2.46 2.00 6.12
C PHE A 114 -0.95 1.72 6.08
N ASN A 115 -0.13 2.61 6.66
CA ASN A 115 1.32 2.46 6.56
C ASN A 115 1.80 1.19 7.29
N HIS A 116 2.59 0.39 6.62
CA HIS A 116 3.13 -0.84 7.20
C HIS A 116 4.62 -0.91 6.93
N GLU A 117 5.36 -1.18 7.99
CA GLU A 117 6.79 -0.96 8.07
C GLU A 117 7.54 -2.23 8.49
N SER A 118 8.80 -2.29 8.13
CA SER A 118 9.73 -3.30 8.60
C SER A 118 11.17 -2.81 8.43
N GLU A 119 12.13 -3.58 8.88
CA GLU A 119 13.55 -3.36 8.66
C GLU A 119 13.95 -3.35 7.16
N ARG A 120 13.06 -3.82 6.28
CA ARG A 120 13.25 -3.87 4.82
C ARG A 120 12.65 -2.67 4.08
N ARG A 121 12.05 -1.72 4.81
CA ARG A 121 11.47 -0.52 4.19
C ARG A 121 12.51 0.27 3.40
N GLY A 122 12.14 0.83 2.26
CA GLY A 122 13.03 1.69 1.46
C GLY A 122 13.47 2.95 2.21
N LEU A 123 14.68 3.43 1.94
CA LEU A 123 15.29 4.60 2.61
C LEU A 123 14.56 5.91 2.31
N GLU A 124 13.80 5.98 1.25
CA GLU A 124 12.95 7.12 0.86
C GLU A 124 11.76 7.32 1.80
N PHE A 125 11.36 6.28 2.54
CA PHE A 125 10.23 6.35 3.48
C PHE A 125 10.68 6.84 4.86
N VAL A 126 9.83 7.67 5.48
CA VAL A 126 10.16 8.42 6.70
C VAL A 126 10.65 7.54 7.85
N THR A 127 10.05 6.39 8.09
CA THR A 127 10.43 5.47 9.17
C THR A 127 11.85 4.92 8.98
N ARG A 128 12.15 4.42 7.77
CA ARG A 128 13.49 3.91 7.45
C ARG A 128 14.51 5.04 7.37
N LYS A 129 14.15 6.19 6.82
CA LYS A 129 15.00 7.39 6.81
C LYS A 129 15.45 7.75 8.23
N ILE A 130 14.52 7.78 9.18
CA ILE A 130 14.82 8.11 10.59
C ILE A 130 15.73 7.05 11.20
N THR A 131 15.34 5.76 11.16
CA THR A 131 16.12 4.69 11.82
C THR A 131 17.52 4.55 11.24
N HIS A 132 17.67 4.71 9.93
CA HIS A 132 18.97 4.71 9.27
C HIS A 132 19.84 5.90 9.69
N ALA A 133 19.26 7.11 9.72
CA ALA A 133 19.97 8.31 10.17
C ALA A 133 20.39 8.21 11.64
N VAL A 134 19.52 7.74 12.53
CA VAL A 134 19.82 7.52 13.95
C VAL A 134 21.00 6.56 14.13
N ALA A 135 21.03 5.46 13.39
CA ALA A 135 22.16 4.53 13.43
C ALA A 135 23.47 5.19 12.98
N ARG A 136 23.44 6.00 11.91
CA ARG A 136 24.61 6.74 11.41
C ARG A 136 25.07 7.83 12.38
N ILE A 137 24.14 8.53 13.02
CA ILE A 137 24.45 9.54 14.05
C ILE A 137 25.15 8.87 15.23
N LYS A 138 24.62 7.74 15.72
CA LYS A 138 25.26 7.00 16.80
C LYS A 138 26.67 6.51 16.47
N LEU A 139 26.93 6.20 15.21
CA LEU A 139 28.27 5.80 14.74
C LEU A 139 29.21 7.00 14.46
N GLY A 140 28.75 8.23 14.64
CA GLY A 140 29.53 9.44 14.40
C GLY A 140 29.84 9.71 12.92
N VAL A 141 29.05 9.14 11.99
CA VAL A 141 29.22 9.32 10.54
C VAL A 141 28.16 10.23 9.91
N GLN A 142 27.31 10.83 10.75
CA GLN A 142 26.29 11.80 10.38
C GLN A 142 25.93 12.64 11.61
N ASP A 143 25.70 13.95 11.42
CA ASP A 143 25.47 14.86 12.55
C ASP A 143 23.97 15.10 12.82
N TYR A 144 23.11 15.05 11.78
CA TYR A 144 21.68 15.34 11.89
C TYR A 144 20.84 14.61 10.85
N VAL A 145 19.52 14.63 11.02
CA VAL A 145 18.55 14.19 10.03
C VAL A 145 17.56 15.29 9.74
N GLU A 146 17.36 15.59 8.47
CA GLU A 146 16.33 16.54 8.03
C GLU A 146 14.99 15.84 7.85
N LEU A 147 13.98 16.32 8.55
CA LEU A 147 12.61 15.81 8.49
C LEU A 147 11.66 16.96 8.11
N GLY A 148 10.61 16.62 7.39
CA GLY A 148 9.55 17.57 7.06
C GLY A 148 8.63 17.85 8.26
N ASN A 149 7.31 17.78 8.06
CA ASN A 149 6.33 18.03 9.11
C ASN A 149 6.38 16.95 10.21
N LEU A 150 6.93 17.31 11.36
CA LEU A 150 7.05 16.42 12.52
C LEU A 150 5.70 16.08 13.18
N ASP A 151 4.69 16.91 12.99
CA ASP A 151 3.37 16.73 13.59
C ASP A 151 2.40 15.98 12.66
N ALA A 152 2.89 15.57 11.48
CA ALA A 152 2.15 14.69 10.60
C ALA A 152 1.85 13.35 11.29
N LYS A 153 0.59 12.98 11.28
CA LYS A 153 0.08 11.77 11.93
C LYS A 153 -0.02 10.61 10.94
N ARG A 154 0.34 9.41 11.39
CA ARG A 154 0.24 8.17 10.63
C ARG A 154 -0.19 7.02 11.53
N ASP A 155 -0.90 6.07 10.94
CA ASP A 155 -1.07 4.74 11.51
C ASP A 155 0.03 3.85 10.92
N TRP A 156 0.91 3.32 11.77
CA TRP A 156 1.99 2.43 11.37
C TRP A 156 1.83 1.06 11.99
N GLY A 157 1.68 0.04 11.17
CA GLY A 157 1.69 -1.36 11.60
C GLY A 157 2.95 -2.11 11.15
N HIS A 158 3.09 -3.35 11.55
CA HIS A 158 4.18 -4.20 11.11
C HIS A 158 3.81 -4.99 9.85
N SER A 159 4.68 -5.02 8.85
CA SER A 159 4.42 -5.66 7.55
C SER A 159 4.00 -7.13 7.64
N LYS A 160 4.45 -7.88 8.66
CA LYS A 160 4.03 -9.28 8.87
C LYS A 160 2.53 -9.43 9.11
N ASP A 161 1.94 -8.49 9.88
CA ASP A 161 0.52 -8.52 10.17
C ASP A 161 -0.30 -8.18 8.92
N TYR A 162 0.19 -7.22 8.13
CA TYR A 162 -0.44 -6.84 6.86
C TYR A 162 -0.39 -7.97 5.83
N VAL A 163 0.75 -8.66 5.69
CA VAL A 163 0.86 -9.83 4.80
C VAL A 163 -0.07 -10.96 5.24
N ARG A 164 -0.19 -11.18 6.55
CA ARG A 164 -1.15 -12.14 7.09
C ARG A 164 -2.61 -11.75 6.75
N ALA A 165 -2.94 -10.46 6.88
CA ALA A 165 -4.25 -9.94 6.50
C ALA A 165 -4.52 -10.13 5.01
N MET A 166 -3.55 -9.81 4.12
CA MET A 166 -3.66 -10.03 2.68
C MET A 166 -4.02 -11.48 2.34
N TRP A 167 -3.34 -12.44 3.00
CA TRP A 167 -3.64 -13.85 2.82
C TRP A 167 -5.03 -14.22 3.33
N LEU A 168 -5.42 -13.73 4.52
CA LEU A 168 -6.73 -14.00 5.12
C LEU A 168 -7.88 -13.47 4.27
N LEU A 169 -7.71 -12.35 3.56
CA LEU A 169 -8.72 -11.81 2.65
C LEU A 169 -9.04 -12.82 1.52
N LEU A 170 -8.03 -13.49 1.02
CA LEU A 170 -8.22 -14.49 -0.04
C LEU A 170 -8.73 -15.84 0.49
N GLN A 171 -8.82 -16.04 1.82
CA GLN A 171 -9.33 -17.27 2.41
C GLN A 171 -10.82 -17.18 2.80
N GLN A 172 -11.45 -16.01 2.63
CA GLN A 172 -12.87 -15.82 2.94
C GLN A 172 -13.77 -16.55 1.93
N ASP A 173 -15.01 -16.83 2.32
CA ASP A 173 -16.00 -17.47 1.44
C ASP A 173 -16.44 -16.54 0.30
N LYS A 174 -16.44 -15.22 0.57
CA LYS A 174 -16.84 -14.19 -0.40
C LYS A 174 -15.78 -13.10 -0.49
N PRO A 175 -15.51 -12.61 -1.71
CA PRO A 175 -14.60 -11.50 -1.89
C PRO A 175 -15.22 -10.18 -1.41
N ASP A 176 -14.40 -9.36 -0.74
CA ASP A 176 -14.78 -8.01 -0.34
C ASP A 176 -13.55 -7.11 -0.22
N ASP A 177 -13.77 -5.84 0.11
CA ASP A 177 -12.73 -4.86 0.36
C ASP A 177 -12.60 -4.63 1.87
N TYR A 178 -11.36 -4.44 2.38
CA TYR A 178 -11.11 -4.33 3.81
C TYR A 178 -10.08 -3.24 4.11
N VAL A 179 -10.41 -2.38 5.09
CA VAL A 179 -9.44 -1.47 5.69
C VAL A 179 -8.52 -2.26 6.63
N ILE A 180 -7.21 -2.10 6.45
CA ILE A 180 -6.20 -2.74 7.31
C ILE A 180 -5.35 -1.66 7.95
N ALA A 181 -5.53 -1.50 9.27
CA ALA A 181 -4.90 -0.49 10.10
C ALA A 181 -4.66 -1.04 11.52
N THR A 182 -3.86 -0.33 12.31
CA THR A 182 -3.65 -0.67 13.74
C THR A 182 -4.69 0.01 14.63
N ASN A 183 -5.38 1.01 14.13
CA ASN A 183 -6.24 1.92 14.87
C ASN A 183 -5.47 2.77 15.91
N GLU A 184 -4.15 2.87 15.76
CA GLU A 184 -3.29 3.73 16.57
C GLU A 184 -2.63 4.78 15.69
N THR A 185 -2.75 6.05 16.09
CA THR A 185 -2.15 7.18 15.37
C THR A 185 -0.95 7.72 16.13
N ARG A 186 0.18 7.85 15.46
CA ARG A 186 1.43 8.42 15.98
C ARG A 186 1.93 9.56 15.10
N THR A 187 2.65 10.49 15.68
CA THR A 187 3.32 11.57 14.94
C THR A 187 4.71 11.14 14.47
N VAL A 188 5.22 11.79 13.42
CA VAL A 188 6.62 11.62 12.99
C VAL A 188 7.58 11.99 14.13
N ARG A 189 7.24 13.00 14.94
CA ARG A 189 7.99 13.41 16.13
C ARG A 189 8.15 12.29 17.14
N GLU A 190 7.03 11.65 17.53
CA GLU A 190 7.04 10.51 18.47
C GLU A 190 7.87 9.35 17.94
N PHE A 191 7.75 9.04 16.65
CA PHE A 191 8.56 7.99 16.02
C PHE A 191 10.06 8.34 16.07
N ALA A 192 10.45 9.58 15.73
CA ALA A 192 11.83 10.01 15.78
C ALA A 192 12.38 9.93 17.22
N GLN A 193 11.67 10.48 18.19
CA GLN A 193 12.07 10.42 19.62
C GLN A 193 12.27 8.97 20.08
N THR A 194 11.35 8.07 19.71
CA THR A 194 11.45 6.63 20.05
C THR A 194 12.70 6.01 19.40
N ALA A 195 13.00 6.34 18.15
CA ALA A 195 14.16 5.81 17.45
C ALA A 195 15.48 6.29 18.09
N PHE A 196 15.58 7.58 18.46
CA PHE A 196 16.74 8.14 19.16
C PHE A 196 16.90 7.50 20.56
N ALA A 197 15.83 7.42 21.34
CA ALA A 197 15.84 6.78 22.65
C ALA A 197 16.26 5.29 22.57
N ALA A 198 15.77 4.54 21.59
CA ALA A 198 16.17 3.15 21.37
C ALA A 198 17.65 3.00 21.02
N ALA A 199 18.26 4.03 20.43
CA ALA A 199 19.69 4.08 20.16
C ALA A 199 20.52 4.53 21.39
N GLY A 200 19.89 5.04 22.44
CA GLY A 200 20.55 5.59 23.63
C GLY A 200 21.21 6.94 23.40
N ILE A 201 20.61 7.79 22.57
CA ILE A 201 21.03 9.17 22.27
C ILE A 201 19.80 10.08 22.25
#